data_62a2f062df8b15e67cb252ca6cfc43ef
#
_entry.id   62a2f062df8b15e67cb252ca6cfc43ef
#
_cell.length_a   1.000
_cell.length_b   1.000
_cell.length_c   1.000
_cell.angle_alpha   90.00
_cell.angle_beta   90.00
_cell.angle_gamma   90.00
#
_symmetry.space_group_name_H-M   'P 1'
#
loop_
_entity.id
_entity.type
_entity.pdbx_description
1 polymer ?
#
loop_
_entity_poly.entity_id
_entity_poly.type
_entity_poly.pdbx_seq_one_letter_code
_entity_poly.pdbx_strand_id
1 'polypeptide(L)'
;MKTLIWDFNGTILDDLQLCLSIENEMLKKRGMEKYPVSKQDYLNTFSFPVINYYYHIGYTFDTESYEEVSLEFNQEYDRRFDECSLMDDFISTVEKAIELGYRNVILSASRHDKLVEQCKLLGIDQYFDEILGIDNMLAASKVEMAKIWMEKSDVEPSECKYIGDTVHDKEVAEALGIHDCVLIANGHQSYEVLRKVTDNVVYTLKEVTL
;
A
#
# COMPACT_ATOMS: atom_id res chain seq x y z
N MET A 1 6.15 16.97 -16.99
CA MET A 1 7.29 16.50 -16.12
C MET A 1 6.98 15.09 -15.68
N LYS A 2 7.88 14.16 -15.92
CA LYS A 2 7.68 12.75 -15.52
C LYS A 2 7.41 12.63 -14.02
N THR A 3 6.38 11.89 -13.66
CA THR A 3 5.98 11.71 -12.25
C THR A 3 5.97 10.22 -11.91
N LEU A 4 6.61 9.87 -10.81
CA LEU A 4 6.61 8.52 -10.25
C LEU A 4 5.70 8.52 -9.01
N ILE A 5 4.64 7.76 -9.08
CA ILE A 5 3.67 7.61 -8.00
C ILE A 5 3.93 6.28 -7.31
N TRP A 6 4.10 6.33 -6.00
CA TRP A 6 4.43 5.20 -5.15
C TRP A 6 3.28 4.90 -4.20
N ASP A 7 2.85 3.66 -4.15
CA ASP A 7 2.16 3.18 -2.96
C ASP A 7 3.13 3.11 -1.77
N PHE A 8 2.62 3.04 -0.54
CA PHE A 8 3.47 3.06 0.66
C PHE A 8 3.62 1.67 1.29
N ASN A 9 2.54 1.11 1.85
CA ASN A 9 2.56 -0.19 2.54
C ASN A 9 2.78 -1.32 1.52
N GLY A 10 3.71 -2.24 1.81
CA GLY A 10 4.04 -3.32 0.88
C GLY A 10 4.85 -2.91 -0.36
N THR A 11 5.05 -1.60 -0.61
CA THR A 11 5.80 -1.06 -1.75
C THR A 11 7.07 -0.32 -1.32
N ILE A 12 6.95 0.71 -0.50
CA ILE A 12 8.07 1.42 0.14
C ILE A 12 8.42 0.79 1.47
N LEU A 13 7.39 0.44 2.24
CA LEU A 13 7.47 -0.10 3.60
C LEU A 13 7.30 -1.63 3.56
N ASP A 14 8.25 -2.36 4.14
CA ASP A 14 8.12 -3.80 4.41
C ASP A 14 7.42 -4.00 5.76
N ASP A 15 6.11 -4.11 5.72
CA ASP A 15 5.23 -4.27 6.88
C ASP A 15 4.40 -5.56 6.87
N LEU A 16 4.58 -6.42 5.87
CA LEU A 16 3.84 -7.67 5.72
C LEU A 16 3.91 -8.56 6.97
N GLN A 17 5.10 -8.71 7.55
CA GLN A 17 5.29 -9.57 8.74
C GLN A 17 4.58 -8.99 9.96
N LEU A 18 4.61 -7.69 10.13
CA LEU A 18 3.90 -7.00 11.19
C LEU A 18 2.38 -7.19 11.04
N CYS A 19 1.84 -6.92 9.85
CA CYS A 19 0.42 -7.10 9.57
C CYS A 19 -0.05 -8.53 9.88
N LEU A 20 0.66 -9.53 9.36
CA LEU A 20 0.35 -10.94 9.59
C LEU A 20 0.46 -11.34 11.07
N SER A 21 1.43 -10.80 11.79
CA SER A 21 1.60 -11.03 13.24
C SER A 21 0.41 -10.49 14.02
N ILE A 22 0.03 -9.23 13.78
CA ILE A 22 -1.10 -8.59 14.45
C ILE A 22 -2.40 -9.36 14.19
N GLU A 23 -2.67 -9.70 12.94
CA GLU A 23 -3.88 -10.44 12.58
C GLU A 23 -3.93 -11.80 13.26
N ASN A 24 -2.84 -12.54 13.28
CA ASN A 24 -2.77 -13.82 13.96
C ASN A 24 -2.95 -13.69 15.48
N GLU A 25 -2.43 -12.65 16.11
CA GLU A 25 -2.69 -12.36 17.53
C GLU A 25 -4.17 -12.06 17.79
N MET A 26 -4.81 -11.27 16.91
CA MET A 26 -6.22 -10.95 16.99
C MET A 26 -7.12 -12.18 16.81
N LEU A 27 -6.82 -13.05 15.83
CA LEU A 27 -7.53 -14.32 15.60
C LEU A 27 -7.37 -15.27 16.79
N LYS A 28 -6.15 -15.41 17.32
CA LYS A 28 -5.86 -16.23 18.49
C LYS A 28 -6.65 -15.77 19.72
N LYS A 29 -6.65 -14.44 19.98
CA LYS A 29 -7.40 -13.83 21.10
C LYS A 29 -8.88 -14.17 21.04
N ARG A 30 -9.44 -14.28 19.82
CA ARG A 30 -10.85 -14.60 19.57
C ARG A 30 -11.14 -16.10 19.45
N GLY A 31 -10.13 -16.96 19.49
CA GLY A 31 -10.29 -18.42 19.33
C GLY A 31 -10.80 -18.84 17.96
N MET A 32 -10.46 -18.08 16.92
CA MET A 32 -10.97 -18.31 15.57
C MET A 32 -10.34 -19.55 14.91
N GLU A 33 -11.14 -20.31 14.16
CA GLU A 33 -10.72 -21.57 13.50
C GLU A 33 -9.63 -21.36 12.44
N LYS A 34 -9.64 -20.19 11.78
CA LYS A 34 -8.63 -19.84 10.74
C LYS A 34 -7.24 -19.55 11.29
N TYR A 35 -7.06 -19.47 12.62
CA TYR A 35 -5.75 -19.26 13.22
C TYR A 35 -4.87 -20.52 13.13
N PRO A 36 -3.58 -20.39 12.78
CA PRO A 36 -2.95 -19.22 12.21
C PRO A 36 -3.19 -19.08 10.69
N VAL A 37 -3.37 -17.85 10.21
CA VAL A 37 -3.29 -17.55 8.79
C VAL A 37 -1.82 -17.65 8.37
N SER A 38 -1.53 -18.44 7.34
CA SER A 38 -0.17 -18.54 6.79
C SER A 38 0.17 -17.33 5.91
N LYS A 39 1.47 -17.05 5.75
CA LYS A 39 1.92 -16.01 4.80
C LYS A 39 1.34 -16.24 3.40
N GLN A 40 1.31 -17.49 2.93
CA GLN A 40 0.80 -17.82 1.59
C GLN A 40 -0.71 -17.57 1.46
N ASP A 41 -1.49 -17.92 2.51
CA ASP A 41 -2.93 -17.62 2.52
C ASP A 41 -3.17 -16.12 2.51
N TYR A 42 -2.44 -15.36 3.33
CA TYR A 42 -2.49 -13.90 3.33
C TYR A 42 -2.25 -13.35 1.93
N LEU A 43 -1.11 -13.65 1.34
CA LEU A 43 -0.71 -13.14 0.02
C LEU A 43 -1.69 -13.48 -1.10
N ASN A 44 -2.39 -14.61 -0.98
CA ASN A 44 -3.36 -15.04 -2.00
C ASN A 44 -4.76 -14.48 -1.80
N THR A 45 -5.08 -13.96 -0.61
CA THR A 45 -6.46 -13.61 -0.23
C THR A 45 -6.64 -12.18 0.23
N PHE A 46 -5.53 -11.51 0.62
CA PHE A 46 -5.59 -10.09 0.96
C PHE A 46 -6.16 -9.27 -0.20
N SER A 47 -7.14 -8.43 0.08
CA SER A 47 -7.87 -7.69 -0.95
C SER A 47 -8.50 -6.41 -0.42
N PHE A 48 -8.79 -5.50 -1.32
CA PHE A 48 -9.58 -4.31 -1.04
C PHE A 48 -11.03 -4.48 -1.56
N PRO A 49 -12.03 -3.92 -0.85
CA PRO A 49 -11.92 -3.32 0.47
C PRO A 49 -11.54 -4.37 1.53
N VAL A 50 -10.74 -3.96 2.51
CA VAL A 50 -10.11 -4.85 3.52
C VAL A 50 -11.12 -5.71 4.30
N ILE A 51 -12.37 -5.23 4.45
CA ILE A 51 -13.45 -6.01 5.09
C ILE A 51 -13.67 -7.37 4.42
N ASN A 52 -13.45 -7.50 3.09
CA ASN A 52 -13.58 -8.77 2.37
C ASN A 52 -12.53 -9.77 2.82
N TYR A 53 -11.31 -9.30 3.05
CA TYR A 53 -10.25 -10.12 3.61
C TYR A 53 -10.58 -10.57 5.06
N TYR A 54 -11.12 -9.70 5.89
CA TYR A 54 -11.57 -10.09 7.24
C TYR A 54 -12.66 -11.18 7.20
N TYR A 55 -13.64 -11.08 6.29
CA TYR A 55 -14.61 -12.17 6.09
C TYR A 55 -13.91 -13.47 5.68
N HIS A 56 -12.90 -13.40 4.81
CA HIS A 56 -12.17 -14.59 4.37
C HIS A 56 -11.44 -15.28 5.53
N ILE A 57 -10.84 -14.54 6.46
CA ILE A 57 -10.15 -15.09 7.63
C ILE A 57 -11.08 -15.41 8.81
N GLY A 58 -12.41 -15.28 8.63
CA GLY A 58 -13.43 -15.83 9.53
C GLY A 58 -14.17 -14.84 10.40
N TYR A 59 -13.97 -13.53 10.24
CA TYR A 59 -14.80 -12.54 10.91
C TYR A 59 -16.21 -12.54 10.32
N THR A 60 -17.24 -12.41 11.19
CA THR A 60 -18.65 -12.28 10.79
C THR A 60 -19.22 -10.91 11.12
N PHE A 61 -18.57 -10.19 12.05
CA PHE A 61 -19.02 -8.90 12.58
C PHE A 61 -20.40 -8.92 13.27
N ASP A 62 -20.82 -10.12 13.78
CA ASP A 62 -22.08 -10.29 14.50
C ASP A 62 -21.97 -9.80 15.95
N THR A 63 -20.78 -9.86 16.56
CA THR A 63 -20.53 -9.56 17.99
C THR A 63 -19.65 -8.34 18.21
N GLU A 64 -18.91 -7.93 17.21
CA GLU A 64 -18.05 -6.74 17.17
C GLU A 64 -18.14 -6.14 15.78
N SER A 65 -18.02 -4.82 15.64
CA SER A 65 -18.10 -4.15 14.36
C SER A 65 -16.76 -4.22 13.61
N TYR A 66 -16.81 -4.02 12.28
CA TYR A 66 -15.60 -3.88 11.47
C TYR A 66 -14.73 -2.72 11.94
N GLU A 67 -15.36 -1.62 12.36
CA GLU A 67 -14.68 -0.43 12.87
C GLU A 67 -13.91 -0.73 14.16
N GLU A 68 -14.47 -1.53 15.08
CA GLU A 68 -13.79 -1.94 16.32
C GLU A 68 -12.57 -2.82 16.02
N VAL A 69 -12.73 -3.80 15.13
CA VAL A 69 -11.63 -4.70 14.69
C VAL A 69 -10.53 -3.90 13.98
N SER A 70 -10.91 -3.00 13.07
CA SER A 70 -9.96 -2.15 12.36
C SER A 70 -9.23 -1.19 13.31
N LEU A 71 -9.92 -0.67 14.31
CA LEU A 71 -9.30 0.20 15.33
C LEU A 71 -8.27 -0.57 16.15
N GLU A 72 -8.58 -1.80 16.59
CA GLU A 72 -7.65 -2.67 17.32
C GLU A 72 -6.39 -2.94 16.46
N PHE A 73 -6.57 -3.29 15.19
CA PHE A 73 -5.46 -3.51 14.27
C PHE A 73 -4.58 -2.26 14.13
N ASN A 74 -5.18 -1.10 13.85
CA ASN A 74 -4.43 0.14 13.64
C ASN A 74 -3.70 0.59 14.91
N GLN A 75 -4.27 0.41 16.11
CA GLN A 75 -3.60 0.71 17.37
C GLN A 75 -2.37 -0.16 17.60
N GLU A 76 -2.46 -1.46 17.32
CA GLU A 76 -1.31 -2.37 17.42
C GLU A 76 -0.26 -2.08 16.34
N TYR A 77 -0.69 -1.77 15.13
CA TYR A 77 0.21 -1.38 14.03
C TYR A 77 1.00 -0.11 14.38
N ASP A 78 0.32 0.95 14.84
CA ASP A 78 0.97 2.19 15.27
C ASP A 78 1.95 1.96 16.42
N ARG A 79 1.61 1.10 17.38
CA ARG A 79 2.44 0.77 18.54
C ARG A 79 3.72 0.01 18.16
N ARG A 80 3.66 -0.80 17.11
CA ARG A 80 4.72 -1.70 16.66
C ARG A 80 5.36 -1.26 15.34
N PHE A 81 5.12 -0.04 14.91
CA PHE A 81 5.62 0.47 13.63
C PHE A 81 7.17 0.40 13.51
N ASP A 82 7.88 0.47 14.63
CA ASP A 82 9.34 0.33 14.70
C ASP A 82 9.86 -1.08 14.34
N GLU A 83 8.98 -2.08 14.21
CA GLU A 83 9.30 -3.40 13.66
C GLU A 83 9.38 -3.42 12.12
N CYS A 84 8.88 -2.37 11.45
CA CYS A 84 8.92 -2.24 10.00
C CYS A 84 10.27 -1.69 9.51
N SER A 85 10.60 -1.99 8.27
CA SER A 85 11.76 -1.46 7.56
C SER A 85 11.38 -0.97 6.17
N LEU A 86 12.30 -0.29 5.51
CA LEU A 86 12.12 0.01 4.08
C LEU A 86 12.31 -1.27 3.25
N MET A 87 11.56 -1.36 2.15
CA MET A 87 11.79 -2.40 1.16
C MET A 87 13.23 -2.34 0.64
N ASP A 88 13.81 -3.52 0.41
CA ASP A 88 15.11 -3.62 -0.26
C ASP A 88 15.11 -2.83 -1.58
N ASP A 89 16.22 -2.22 -1.91
CA ASP A 89 16.42 -1.40 -3.10
C ASP A 89 15.55 -0.11 -3.20
N PHE A 90 14.70 0.22 -2.20
CA PHE A 90 13.88 1.45 -2.24
C PHE A 90 14.76 2.70 -2.39
N ILE A 91 15.74 2.88 -1.50
CA ILE A 91 16.59 4.09 -1.51
C ILE A 91 17.30 4.23 -2.85
N SER A 92 17.92 3.16 -3.35
CA SER A 92 18.64 3.21 -4.63
C SER A 92 17.71 3.48 -5.82
N THR A 93 16.46 3.02 -5.76
CA THR A 93 15.46 3.23 -6.82
C THR A 93 14.93 4.66 -6.81
N VAL A 94 14.60 5.22 -5.64
CA VAL A 94 14.12 6.60 -5.54
C VAL A 94 15.20 7.62 -5.88
N GLU A 95 16.45 7.39 -5.46
CA GLU A 95 17.59 8.24 -5.84
C GLU A 95 17.81 8.25 -7.34
N LYS A 96 17.75 7.07 -7.98
CA LYS A 96 17.82 6.96 -9.44
C LYS A 96 16.65 7.69 -10.13
N ALA A 97 15.44 7.62 -9.59
CA ALA A 97 14.29 8.36 -10.13
C ALA A 97 14.55 9.88 -10.08
N ILE A 98 15.10 10.37 -8.98
CA ILE A 98 15.48 11.80 -8.84
C ILE A 98 16.56 12.19 -9.86
N GLU A 99 17.61 11.37 -10.01
CA GLU A 99 18.66 11.61 -11.02
C GLU A 99 18.13 11.67 -12.45
N LEU A 100 17.07 10.88 -12.74
CA LEU A 100 16.38 10.89 -14.03
C LEU A 100 15.35 12.01 -14.19
N GLY A 101 15.19 12.86 -13.16
CA GLY A 101 14.32 14.03 -13.18
C GLY A 101 12.84 13.71 -12.96
N TYR A 102 12.53 12.59 -12.30
CA TYR A 102 11.16 12.31 -11.88
C TYR A 102 10.77 13.15 -10.66
N ARG A 103 9.54 13.67 -10.67
CA ARG A 103 8.83 14.08 -9.48
C ARG A 103 8.35 12.82 -8.76
N ASN A 104 8.58 12.71 -7.46
CA ASN A 104 8.16 11.56 -6.67
C ASN A 104 6.99 11.92 -5.76
N VAL A 105 5.94 11.11 -5.80
CA VAL A 105 4.70 11.32 -5.03
C VAL A 105 4.31 10.02 -4.33
N ILE A 106 4.07 10.07 -3.02
CA ILE A 106 3.43 8.96 -2.30
C ILE A 106 1.92 9.12 -2.41
N LEU A 107 1.23 8.03 -2.73
CA LEU A 107 -0.22 7.92 -2.77
C LEU A 107 -0.66 6.68 -2.00
N SER A 108 -1.14 6.84 -0.77
CA SER A 108 -1.46 5.75 0.15
C SER A 108 -2.91 5.80 0.65
N ALA A 109 -3.48 4.62 0.95
CA ALA A 109 -4.74 4.48 1.67
C ALA A 109 -4.61 4.76 3.18
N SER A 110 -3.41 4.99 3.67
CA SER A 110 -3.15 5.33 5.07
C SER A 110 -3.64 6.74 5.40
N ARG A 111 -3.99 6.96 6.68
CA ARG A 111 -4.37 8.28 7.18
C ARG A 111 -3.21 9.26 6.99
N HIS A 112 -3.49 10.44 6.43
CA HIS A 112 -2.47 11.40 5.98
C HIS A 112 -1.49 11.81 7.09
N ASP A 113 -2.00 12.15 8.28
CA ASP A 113 -1.17 12.57 9.40
C ASP A 113 -0.19 11.47 9.85
N LYS A 114 -0.66 10.21 9.87
CA LYS A 114 0.16 9.05 10.19
C LYS A 114 1.19 8.74 9.11
N LEU A 115 0.80 8.81 7.86
CA LEU A 115 1.71 8.61 6.73
C LEU A 115 2.87 9.60 6.76
N VAL A 116 2.59 10.88 6.99
CA VAL A 116 3.63 11.92 7.09
C VAL A 116 4.55 11.68 8.31
N GLU A 117 3.99 11.28 9.46
CA GLU A 117 4.76 10.90 10.64
C GLU A 117 5.69 9.72 10.35
N GLN A 118 5.17 8.66 9.72
CA GLN A 118 5.92 7.45 9.35
C GLN A 118 7.04 7.75 8.35
N CYS A 119 6.77 8.55 7.32
CA CYS A 119 7.81 8.97 6.36
C CYS A 119 8.97 9.72 7.04
N LYS A 120 8.65 10.59 8.01
CA LYS A 120 9.68 11.29 8.81
C LYS A 120 10.46 10.37 9.72
N LEU A 121 9.81 9.43 10.40
CA LEU A 121 10.47 8.43 11.25
C LEU A 121 11.44 7.56 10.45
N LEU A 122 11.08 7.23 9.21
CA LEU A 122 11.93 6.48 8.28
C LEU A 122 12.99 7.34 7.59
N GLY A 123 12.93 8.69 7.72
CA GLY A 123 13.86 9.63 7.09
C GLY A 123 13.74 9.71 5.58
N ILE A 124 12.57 9.38 5.03
CA ILE A 124 12.34 9.33 3.57
C ILE A 124 11.53 10.48 3.03
N ASP A 125 10.94 11.31 3.86
CA ASP A 125 10.11 12.46 3.45
C ASP A 125 10.84 13.41 2.49
N GLN A 126 12.15 13.50 2.61
CA GLN A 126 13.02 14.31 1.74
C GLN A 126 13.08 13.86 0.27
N TYR A 127 12.68 12.62 -0.04
CA TYR A 127 12.70 12.08 -1.42
C TYR A 127 11.42 12.38 -2.20
N PHE A 128 10.41 12.94 -1.54
CA PHE A 128 9.08 13.12 -2.12
C PHE A 128 8.69 14.59 -2.22
N ASP A 129 8.17 14.96 -3.39
CA ASP A 129 7.60 16.28 -3.63
C ASP A 129 6.24 16.42 -2.94
N GLU A 130 5.48 15.31 -2.86
CA GLU A 130 4.19 15.24 -2.17
C GLU A 130 3.97 13.89 -1.50
N ILE A 131 3.29 13.93 -0.36
CA ILE A 131 2.86 12.75 0.40
C ILE A 131 1.34 12.84 0.55
N LEU A 132 0.61 11.92 -0.09
CA LEU A 132 -0.84 11.93 -0.16
C LEU A 132 -1.40 10.70 0.56
N GLY A 133 -2.04 10.96 1.70
CA GLY A 133 -2.79 9.98 2.48
C GLY A 133 -4.26 10.35 2.56
N ILE A 134 -5.13 9.43 2.98
CA ILE A 134 -6.56 9.68 3.11
C ILE A 134 -6.82 10.66 4.25
N ASP A 135 -7.47 11.77 3.92
CA ASP A 135 -8.07 12.68 4.89
C ASP A 135 -9.60 12.48 4.81
N ASN A 136 -10.21 11.97 5.90
CA ASN A 136 -11.64 11.69 5.97
C ASN A 136 -12.54 12.91 5.68
N MET A 137 -11.98 14.11 5.61
CA MET A 137 -12.72 15.34 5.31
C MET A 137 -12.80 15.66 3.81
N LEU A 138 -11.95 15.06 2.95
CA LEU A 138 -11.84 15.41 1.54
C LEU A 138 -12.06 14.26 0.56
N ALA A 139 -11.76 13.01 0.94
CA ALA A 139 -11.88 11.86 0.06
C ALA A 139 -12.24 10.59 0.83
N ALA A 140 -13.21 9.83 0.35
CA ALA A 140 -13.65 8.57 0.94
C ALA A 140 -12.77 7.38 0.53
N SER A 141 -11.87 7.55 -0.47
CA SER A 141 -11.01 6.49 -0.98
C SER A 141 -9.72 7.02 -1.58
N LYS A 142 -8.71 6.13 -1.70
CA LYS A 142 -7.44 6.39 -2.39
C LYS A 142 -7.67 6.90 -3.83
N VAL A 143 -8.62 6.31 -4.56
CA VAL A 143 -8.98 6.70 -5.94
C VAL A 143 -9.52 8.12 -6.00
N GLU A 144 -10.42 8.48 -5.09
CA GLU A 144 -11.05 9.80 -5.08
C GLU A 144 -10.03 10.90 -4.74
N MET A 145 -9.19 10.66 -3.72
CA MET A 145 -8.09 11.55 -3.36
C MET A 145 -7.12 11.74 -4.54
N ALA A 146 -6.75 10.66 -5.20
CA ALA A 146 -5.85 10.68 -6.33
C ALA A 146 -6.41 11.49 -7.52
N LYS A 147 -7.70 11.37 -7.82
CA LYS A 147 -8.38 12.15 -8.85
C LYS A 147 -8.37 13.64 -8.52
N ILE A 148 -8.73 13.99 -7.27
CA ILE A 148 -8.71 15.39 -6.81
C ILE A 148 -7.29 15.98 -6.91
N TRP A 149 -6.26 15.21 -6.55
CA TRP A 149 -4.88 15.64 -6.68
C TRP A 149 -4.48 15.83 -8.15
N MET A 150 -4.81 14.86 -9.02
CA MET A 150 -4.49 14.91 -10.44
C MET A 150 -5.14 16.14 -11.13
N GLU A 151 -6.40 16.46 -10.80
CA GLU A 151 -7.11 17.63 -11.32
C GLU A 151 -6.50 18.96 -10.89
N LYS A 152 -5.83 19.00 -9.74
CA LYS A 152 -5.20 20.22 -9.18
C LYS A 152 -3.72 20.35 -9.52
N SER A 153 -3.12 19.29 -9.99
CA SER A 153 -1.71 19.25 -10.37
C SER A 153 -1.57 19.39 -11.90
N ASP A 154 -0.45 19.96 -12.34
CA ASP A 154 -0.09 20.00 -13.77
C ASP A 154 0.53 18.67 -14.23
N VAL A 155 -0.04 17.53 -13.78
CA VAL A 155 0.47 16.19 -14.06
C VAL A 155 -0.36 15.52 -15.14
N GLU A 156 0.31 15.09 -16.21
CA GLU A 156 -0.32 14.36 -17.31
C GLU A 156 -0.23 12.87 -17.07
N PRO A 157 -1.35 12.09 -17.11
CA PRO A 157 -1.33 10.65 -16.88
C PRO A 157 -0.35 9.89 -17.77
N SER A 158 -0.14 10.34 -19.00
CA SER A 158 0.80 9.74 -19.97
C SER A 158 2.28 9.91 -19.60
N GLU A 159 2.59 10.86 -18.71
CA GLU A 159 3.94 11.08 -18.16
C GLU A 159 4.12 10.42 -16.76
N CYS A 160 3.10 9.71 -16.28
CA CYS A 160 3.12 9.05 -14.97
C CYS A 160 3.50 7.58 -15.08
N LYS A 161 4.27 7.12 -14.09
CA LYS A 161 4.46 5.71 -13.75
C LYS A 161 3.94 5.48 -12.34
N TYR A 162 3.20 4.37 -12.13
CA TYR A 162 2.70 3.96 -10.83
C TYR A 162 3.40 2.69 -10.36
N ILE A 163 3.84 2.66 -9.11
CA ILE A 163 4.42 1.48 -8.46
C ILE A 163 3.58 1.14 -7.25
N GLY A 164 3.11 -0.10 -7.17
CA GLY A 164 2.33 -0.63 -6.05
C GLY A 164 2.53 -2.13 -5.89
N ASP A 165 1.85 -2.75 -4.94
CA ASP A 165 1.99 -4.18 -4.63
C ASP A 165 0.67 -4.94 -4.61
N THR A 166 -0.45 -4.26 -4.93
CA THR A 166 -1.78 -4.87 -4.93
C THR A 166 -2.54 -4.65 -6.25
N VAL A 167 -3.55 -5.48 -6.47
CA VAL A 167 -4.52 -5.30 -7.57
C VAL A 167 -5.20 -3.93 -7.47
N HIS A 168 -5.43 -3.44 -6.24
CA HIS A 168 -6.03 -2.12 -6.01
C HIS A 168 -5.17 -0.97 -6.55
N ASP A 169 -3.84 -1.10 -6.51
CA ASP A 169 -2.94 -0.10 -7.11
C ASP A 169 -3.10 -0.02 -8.62
N LYS A 170 -3.29 -1.17 -9.26
CA LYS A 170 -3.61 -1.23 -10.69
C LYS A 170 -4.95 -0.55 -10.99
N GLU A 171 -5.98 -0.79 -10.18
CA GLU A 171 -7.28 -0.13 -10.29
C GLU A 171 -7.17 1.39 -10.12
N VAL A 172 -6.36 1.85 -9.14
CA VAL A 172 -6.09 3.28 -8.95
C VAL A 172 -5.40 3.88 -10.16
N ALA A 173 -4.34 3.23 -10.67
CA ALA A 173 -3.62 3.69 -11.86
C ALA A 173 -4.56 3.81 -13.08
N GLU A 174 -5.41 2.81 -13.32
CA GLU A 174 -6.41 2.82 -14.39
C GLU A 174 -7.44 3.95 -14.21
N ALA A 175 -7.92 4.16 -13.00
CA ALA A 175 -8.89 5.22 -12.68
C ALA A 175 -8.31 6.64 -12.89
N LEU A 176 -6.98 6.77 -12.86
CA LEU A 176 -6.23 7.99 -13.15
C LEU A 176 -5.81 8.10 -14.63
N GLY A 177 -6.08 7.08 -15.46
CA GLY A 177 -5.62 7.02 -16.85
C GLY A 177 -4.12 6.74 -17.00
N ILE A 178 -3.46 6.22 -15.96
CA ILE A 178 -2.04 5.86 -15.97
C ILE A 178 -1.88 4.44 -16.52
N HIS A 179 -1.25 4.30 -17.68
CA HIS A 179 -1.05 3.01 -18.32
C HIS A 179 0.24 2.32 -17.85
N ASP A 180 1.25 3.08 -17.47
CA ASP A 180 2.53 2.55 -16.97
C ASP A 180 2.44 2.28 -15.45
N CYS A 181 1.90 1.10 -15.12
CA CYS A 181 1.78 0.61 -13.76
C CYS A 181 2.59 -0.67 -13.60
N VAL A 182 3.48 -0.70 -12.60
CA VAL A 182 4.30 -1.86 -12.22
C VAL A 182 3.85 -2.35 -10.86
N LEU A 183 3.59 -3.64 -10.72
CA LEU A 183 3.26 -4.26 -9.45
C LEU A 183 4.43 -5.09 -8.90
N ILE A 184 4.71 -4.94 -7.60
CA ILE A 184 5.80 -5.62 -6.89
C ILE A 184 5.24 -6.81 -6.12
N ALA A 185 5.69 -8.03 -6.45
CA ALA A 185 5.23 -9.27 -5.82
C ALA A 185 6.00 -9.61 -4.52
N ASN A 186 6.47 -8.61 -3.80
CA ASN A 186 7.13 -8.76 -2.49
C ASN A 186 6.37 -8.05 -1.36
N GLY A 187 5.21 -7.48 -1.65
CA GLY A 187 4.32 -6.82 -0.69
C GLY A 187 3.18 -7.72 -0.22
N HIS A 188 1.96 -7.18 -0.21
CA HIS A 188 0.77 -7.82 0.36
C HIS A 188 0.05 -8.80 -0.55
N GLN A 189 0.39 -8.89 -1.84
CA GLN A 189 -0.22 -9.88 -2.74
C GLN A 189 0.82 -10.72 -3.47
N SER A 190 0.44 -11.99 -3.74
CA SER A 190 1.31 -12.93 -4.43
C SER A 190 1.47 -12.59 -5.93
N TYR A 191 2.57 -13.03 -6.51
CA TYR A 191 2.82 -12.94 -7.95
C TYR A 191 1.65 -13.49 -8.77
N GLU A 192 1.09 -14.63 -8.37
CA GLU A 192 -0.03 -15.29 -9.04
C GLU A 192 -1.32 -14.45 -9.00
N VAL A 193 -1.55 -13.70 -7.91
CA VAL A 193 -2.68 -12.78 -7.81
C VAL A 193 -2.48 -11.58 -8.74
N LEU A 194 -1.33 -10.93 -8.68
CA LEU A 194 -0.99 -9.75 -9.46
C LEU A 194 -0.98 -10.03 -10.98
N ARG A 195 -0.49 -11.19 -11.39
CA ARG A 195 -0.44 -11.62 -12.81
C ARG A 195 -1.82 -11.80 -13.46
N LYS A 196 -2.88 -11.87 -12.68
CA LYS A 196 -4.25 -11.94 -13.23
C LYS A 196 -4.70 -10.61 -13.84
N VAL A 197 -4.10 -9.50 -13.42
CA VAL A 197 -4.55 -8.15 -13.82
C VAL A 197 -3.53 -7.40 -14.68
N THR A 198 -2.26 -7.82 -14.69
CA THR A 198 -1.22 -7.20 -15.53
C THR A 198 -0.06 -8.16 -15.78
N ASP A 199 0.59 -7.98 -16.94
CA ASP A 199 1.86 -8.64 -17.25
C ASP A 199 3.08 -7.92 -16.63
N ASN A 200 2.90 -6.68 -16.17
CA ASN A 200 3.97 -5.85 -15.62
C ASN A 200 4.11 -6.08 -14.10
N VAL A 201 4.58 -7.27 -13.73
CA VAL A 201 4.82 -7.69 -12.35
C VAL A 201 6.29 -8.06 -12.19
N VAL A 202 6.93 -7.50 -11.18
CA VAL A 202 8.33 -7.76 -10.82
C VAL A 202 8.44 -8.20 -9.36
N TYR A 203 9.57 -8.77 -8.94
CA TYR A 203 9.75 -9.20 -7.55
C TYR A 203 10.42 -8.15 -6.67
N THR A 204 11.20 -7.25 -7.24
CA THR A 204 11.96 -6.24 -6.48
C THR A 204 11.86 -4.87 -7.14
N LEU A 205 12.05 -3.82 -6.35
CA LEU A 205 12.10 -2.44 -6.86
C LEU A 205 13.24 -2.22 -7.85
N LYS A 206 14.33 -2.97 -7.72
CA LYS A 206 15.49 -2.91 -8.64
C LYS A 206 15.15 -3.32 -10.08
N GLU A 207 14.13 -4.17 -10.26
CA GLU A 207 13.69 -4.63 -11.57
C GLU A 207 12.79 -3.60 -12.28
N VAL A 208 12.34 -2.57 -11.57
CA VAL A 208 11.53 -1.50 -12.15
C VAL A 208 12.36 -0.69 -13.15
N THR A 209 11.91 -0.63 -14.39
CA THR A 209 12.49 0.23 -15.42
C THR A 209 11.92 1.64 -15.27
N LEU A 210 12.77 2.63 -14.98
CA LEU A 210 12.46 4.04 -14.84
C LEU A 210 12.65 4.79 -16.17
#